data_8ae745951a8f0d8bd393d02a5abe676b
#
_entry.id   8ae745951a8f0d8bd393d02a5abe676b
#
_cell.length_a   1.000
_cell.length_b   1.000
_cell.length_c   1.000
_cell.angle_alpha   90.00
_cell.angle_beta   90.00
_cell.angle_gamma   90.00
#
_symmetry.space_group_name_H-M   'P 1'
#
loop_
_entity.id
_entity.type
_entity.pdbx_description
1 polymer ?
#
loop_
_entity_poly.entity_id
_entity_poly.type
_entity_poly.pdbx_seq_one_letter_code
_entity_poly.pdbx_strand_id
1 'polypeptide(L)'
;MTVARAGRVLADIRPLRESPAFRRLWAGTTLSAVGGALTMFAVPLQVYDITRSPFAVGAIGVAQVIPTVAIGLLGGAIADAVDRRKLVLVITGGSAATSAGLAAQAFAGLHSVWLLYALVALSASLSAINSPVRRTFIPSLLPADQLTAGLALNRLSFQIMLTAGPALAGLIAAAPGLGLRACYLIDAASFAGSLYGVARLPALPRSAGAARPGLRAVAAGLRYIGRSRVLAGAFLADLNATVFGLPIALFPAINAERYGGDPRTLGLFTTAIGVGGLVSAALSGPVGRIAAQGRAMLCAVAIWGAAFAGFAIISALWLTLVMLAVAGAADTFTVVFRGTIVQQTTPDELRGRVIAADYVVGVSGGQLGNLEAGALGSLTSPAISALAGGLITIAGAVVIGLAMPAFARYQRRAEQEVTRPEPVKPG
;
A
#
# COMPACT_ATOMS: atom_id res chain seq x y z
N MET A 1 -2.16 -44.55 -2.03
CA MET A 1 -1.94 -43.70 -3.20
C MET A 1 -3.20 -42.91 -3.43
N THR A 2 -3.25 -41.68 -2.91
CA THR A 2 -4.41 -40.81 -3.01
C THR A 2 -4.13 -39.75 -4.05
N VAL A 3 -4.85 -39.79 -5.16
CA VAL A 3 -4.78 -38.85 -6.27
C VAL A 3 -5.00 -37.45 -5.73
N ALA A 4 -3.94 -36.63 -5.69
CA ALA A 4 -4.05 -35.21 -5.40
C ALA A 4 -4.96 -34.56 -6.44
N ARG A 5 -6.17 -34.19 -6.01
CA ARG A 5 -7.10 -33.39 -6.79
C ARG A 5 -6.39 -32.12 -7.28
N ALA A 6 -6.07 -32.09 -8.55
CA ALA A 6 -5.84 -30.86 -9.31
C ALA A 6 -7.18 -30.09 -9.33
N GLY A 7 -7.50 -29.43 -8.21
CA GLY A 7 -8.78 -28.85 -7.95
C GLY A 7 -8.71 -27.39 -7.63
N ARG A 8 -9.14 -26.57 -8.58
CA ARG A 8 -9.61 -25.20 -8.45
C ARG A 8 -8.52 -24.11 -8.30
N VAL A 9 -8.06 -23.67 -9.44
CA VAL A 9 -7.39 -22.37 -9.66
C VAL A 9 -8.36 -21.19 -9.37
N LEU A 10 -9.65 -21.44 -9.18
CA LEU A 10 -10.66 -20.42 -8.91
C LEU A 10 -10.74 -20.11 -7.41
N ALA A 11 -10.83 -18.82 -7.09
CA ALA A 11 -11.03 -18.34 -5.72
C ALA A 11 -12.23 -19.04 -5.06
N ASP A 12 -12.05 -19.53 -3.82
CA ASP A 12 -13.13 -20.13 -3.05
C ASP A 12 -14.12 -19.05 -2.60
N ILE A 13 -15.31 -19.07 -3.18
CA ILE A 13 -16.39 -18.09 -2.92
C ILE A 13 -17.41 -18.56 -1.89
N ARG A 14 -17.18 -19.72 -1.22
CA ARG A 14 -18.08 -20.21 -0.16
C ARG A 14 -18.38 -19.17 0.91
N PRO A 15 -17.40 -18.36 1.41
CA PRO A 15 -17.69 -17.34 2.40
C PRO A 15 -18.76 -16.33 1.95
N LEU A 16 -18.82 -16.01 0.64
CA LEU A 16 -19.82 -15.09 0.10
C LEU A 16 -21.20 -15.72 -0.03
N ARG A 17 -21.26 -17.04 -0.19
CA ARG A 17 -22.53 -17.78 -0.34
C ARG A 17 -23.13 -18.16 1.00
N GLU A 18 -22.31 -18.63 1.94
CA GLU A 18 -22.76 -19.24 3.18
C GLU A 18 -22.85 -18.23 4.34
N SER A 19 -22.07 -17.13 4.32
CA SER A 19 -22.16 -16.09 5.34
C SER A 19 -22.74 -14.77 4.80
N PRO A 20 -24.05 -14.50 4.99
CA PRO A 20 -24.65 -13.23 4.58
C PRO A 20 -24.05 -12.00 5.27
N ALA A 21 -23.54 -12.17 6.49
CA ALA A 21 -22.88 -11.10 7.23
C ALA A 21 -21.51 -10.75 6.60
N PHE A 22 -20.72 -11.77 6.27
CA PHE A 22 -19.45 -11.58 5.57
C PHE A 22 -19.66 -10.99 4.16
N ARG A 23 -20.64 -11.49 3.39
CA ARG A 23 -20.96 -10.97 2.06
C ARG A 23 -21.30 -9.47 2.09
N ARG A 24 -22.14 -9.03 3.04
CA ARG A 24 -22.49 -7.60 3.18
C ARG A 24 -21.30 -6.74 3.58
N LEU A 25 -20.49 -7.20 4.53
CA LEU A 25 -19.26 -6.51 4.93
C LEU A 25 -18.28 -6.43 3.77
N TRP A 26 -18.03 -7.54 3.08
CA TRP A 26 -17.10 -7.62 1.96
C TRP A 26 -17.53 -6.73 0.79
N ALA A 27 -18.80 -6.81 0.38
CA ALA A 27 -19.33 -5.99 -0.70
C ALA A 27 -19.25 -4.48 -0.38
N GLY A 28 -19.68 -4.08 0.82
CA GLY A 28 -19.60 -2.70 1.26
C GLY A 28 -18.17 -2.19 1.36
N THR A 29 -17.24 -3.02 1.87
CA THR A 29 -15.81 -2.66 1.96
C THR A 29 -15.18 -2.55 0.57
N THR A 30 -15.49 -3.47 -0.34
CA THR A 30 -14.98 -3.43 -1.73
C THR A 30 -15.49 -2.20 -2.46
N LEU A 31 -16.78 -1.88 -2.31
CA LEU A 31 -17.37 -0.70 -2.93
C LEU A 31 -16.73 0.60 -2.42
N SER A 32 -16.57 0.75 -1.10
CA SER A 32 -15.90 1.94 -0.54
C SER A 32 -14.40 1.98 -0.84
N ALA A 33 -13.76 0.84 -1.06
CA ALA A 33 -12.38 0.79 -1.49
C ALA A 33 -12.20 1.30 -2.94
N VAL A 34 -13.14 0.96 -3.83
CA VAL A 34 -13.17 1.52 -5.20
C VAL A 34 -13.37 3.03 -5.14
N GLY A 35 -14.34 3.52 -4.35
CA GLY A 35 -14.53 4.95 -4.15
C GLY A 35 -13.27 5.65 -3.65
N GLY A 36 -12.62 5.11 -2.62
CA GLY A 36 -11.38 5.63 -2.08
C GLY A 36 -10.24 5.69 -3.11
N ALA A 37 -10.17 4.72 -4.05
CA ALA A 37 -9.19 4.76 -5.14
C ALA A 37 -9.47 5.93 -6.11
N LEU A 38 -10.74 6.26 -6.35
CA LEU A 38 -11.11 7.44 -7.15
C LEU A 38 -10.64 8.72 -6.46
N THR A 39 -10.88 8.85 -5.16
CA THR A 39 -10.44 10.02 -4.37
C THR A 39 -8.91 10.10 -4.29
N MET A 40 -8.22 8.97 -4.11
CA MET A 40 -6.75 8.91 -4.08
C MET A 40 -6.11 9.38 -5.39
N PHE A 41 -6.78 9.16 -6.52
CA PHE A 41 -6.39 9.69 -7.83
C PHE A 41 -6.77 11.17 -7.99
N ALA A 42 -7.98 11.54 -7.59
CA ALA A 42 -8.54 12.87 -7.87
C ALA A 42 -7.87 14.00 -7.08
N VAL A 43 -7.49 13.73 -5.80
CA VAL A 43 -6.89 14.77 -4.93
C VAL A 43 -5.55 15.28 -5.46
N PRO A 44 -4.55 14.42 -5.81
CA PRO A 44 -3.30 14.89 -6.39
C PRO A 44 -3.49 15.67 -7.70
N LEU A 45 -4.40 15.23 -8.56
CA LEU A 45 -4.72 15.91 -9.80
C LEU A 45 -5.34 17.30 -9.53
N GLN A 46 -6.32 17.38 -8.63
CA GLN A 46 -6.94 18.66 -8.27
C GLN A 46 -5.96 19.63 -7.61
N VAL A 47 -5.10 19.16 -6.71
CA VAL A 47 -4.05 19.99 -6.10
C VAL A 47 -3.10 20.53 -7.18
N TYR A 48 -2.69 19.70 -8.12
CA TYR A 48 -1.86 20.14 -9.22
C TYR A 48 -2.58 21.13 -10.13
N ASP A 49 -3.85 20.91 -10.45
CA ASP A 49 -4.64 21.81 -11.29
C ASP A 49 -4.78 23.21 -10.66
N ILE A 50 -4.91 23.28 -9.34
CA ILE A 50 -5.00 24.54 -8.61
C ILE A 50 -3.65 25.26 -8.51
N THR A 51 -2.57 24.52 -8.22
CA THR A 51 -1.29 25.11 -7.80
C THR A 51 -0.24 25.11 -8.90
N ARG A 52 -0.36 24.21 -9.86
CA ARG A 52 0.69 23.90 -10.86
C ARG A 52 2.05 23.57 -10.22
N SER A 53 2.04 23.10 -8.98
CA SER A 53 3.24 22.84 -8.18
C SER A 53 3.35 21.37 -7.79
N PRO A 54 4.40 20.65 -8.22
CA PRO A 54 4.70 19.31 -7.75
C PRO A 54 4.93 19.25 -6.23
N PHE A 55 5.49 20.33 -5.63
CA PHE A 55 5.67 20.42 -4.18
C PHE A 55 4.33 20.35 -3.44
N ALA A 56 3.31 21.06 -3.92
CA ALA A 56 1.99 21.03 -3.31
C ALA A 56 1.37 19.63 -3.41
N VAL A 57 1.60 18.90 -4.50
CA VAL A 57 1.18 17.49 -4.63
C VAL A 57 1.94 16.61 -3.61
N GLY A 58 3.26 16.79 -3.50
CA GLY A 58 4.08 16.06 -2.53
C GLY A 58 3.69 16.33 -1.07
N ALA A 59 3.25 17.55 -0.75
CA ALA A 59 2.80 17.94 0.59
C ALA A 59 1.52 17.20 1.06
N ILE A 60 0.73 16.62 0.14
CA ILE A 60 -0.35 15.68 0.48
C ILE A 60 0.20 14.54 1.33
N GLY A 61 1.41 14.04 1.04
CA GLY A 61 2.06 13.01 1.81
C GLY A 61 2.26 13.38 3.27
N VAL A 62 2.65 14.61 3.56
CA VAL A 62 2.79 15.11 4.93
C VAL A 62 1.43 15.19 5.62
N ALA A 63 0.41 15.69 4.91
CA ALA A 63 -0.96 15.75 5.43
C ALA A 63 -1.53 14.37 5.77
N GLN A 64 -1.04 13.30 5.11
CA GLN A 64 -1.44 11.92 5.37
C GLN A 64 -0.60 11.26 6.48
N VAL A 65 0.75 11.39 6.42
CA VAL A 65 1.63 10.61 7.29
C VAL A 65 1.55 11.06 8.75
N ILE A 66 1.47 12.38 9.00
CA ILE A 66 1.41 12.91 10.36
C ILE A 66 0.21 12.34 11.14
N PRO A 67 -1.04 12.46 10.63
CA PRO A 67 -2.17 11.87 11.33
C PRO A 67 -2.13 10.34 11.37
N THR A 68 -1.69 9.69 10.29
CA THR A 68 -1.62 8.22 10.24
C THR A 68 -0.70 7.67 11.33
N VAL A 69 0.47 8.26 11.51
CA VAL A 69 1.42 7.82 12.54
C VAL A 69 0.92 8.20 13.93
N ALA A 70 0.50 9.46 14.15
CA ALA A 70 0.05 9.92 15.45
C ALA A 70 -1.17 9.13 15.95
N ILE A 71 -2.18 8.97 15.10
CA ILE A 71 -3.43 8.29 15.46
C ILE A 71 -3.27 6.78 15.39
N GLY A 72 -2.47 6.24 14.46
CA GLY A 72 -2.20 4.81 14.38
C GLY A 72 -1.55 4.27 15.66
N LEU A 73 -0.72 5.06 16.32
CA LEU A 73 -0.11 4.74 17.61
C LEU A 73 -1.10 4.83 18.79
N LEU A 74 -2.08 5.74 18.72
CA LEU A 74 -3.11 5.95 19.74
C LEU A 74 -4.37 5.10 19.50
N GLY A 75 -4.65 4.78 18.25
CA GLY A 75 -5.90 4.13 17.82
C GLY A 75 -6.13 2.73 18.41
N GLY A 76 -5.07 2.08 18.89
CA GLY A 76 -5.17 0.83 19.63
C GLY A 76 -5.96 0.97 20.93
N ALA A 77 -5.64 1.98 21.73
CA ALA A 77 -6.31 2.25 22.98
C ALA A 77 -7.80 2.62 22.78
N ILE A 78 -8.10 3.38 21.73
CA ILE A 78 -9.48 3.77 21.37
C ILE A 78 -10.29 2.52 20.95
N ALA A 79 -9.70 1.64 20.16
CA ALA A 79 -10.36 0.43 19.66
C ALA A 79 -10.71 -0.59 20.77
N ASP A 80 -9.96 -0.58 21.87
CA ASP A 80 -10.19 -1.48 23.00
C ASP A 80 -11.21 -0.92 24.02
N ALA A 81 -11.39 0.42 24.05
CA ALA A 81 -12.31 1.08 24.97
C ALA A 81 -13.78 1.11 24.49
N VAL A 82 -14.03 0.97 23.18
CA VAL A 82 -15.35 1.18 22.57
C VAL A 82 -15.85 -0.09 21.88
N ASP A 83 -17.17 -0.24 21.78
CA ASP A 83 -17.80 -1.26 20.93
C ASP A 83 -17.31 -1.14 19.48
N ARG A 84 -16.68 -2.19 18.96
CA ARG A 84 -16.04 -2.20 17.63
C ARG A 84 -17.00 -1.88 16.50
N ARG A 85 -18.26 -2.35 16.58
CA ARG A 85 -19.27 -2.07 15.57
C ARG A 85 -19.63 -0.58 15.58
N LYS A 86 -19.88 0.00 16.78
CA LYS A 86 -20.17 1.43 16.93
C LYS A 86 -19.00 2.28 16.45
N LEU A 87 -17.77 1.91 16.82
CA LEU A 87 -16.57 2.59 16.40
C LEU A 87 -16.44 2.62 14.87
N VAL A 88 -16.60 1.46 14.20
CA VAL A 88 -16.51 1.39 12.72
C VAL A 88 -17.67 2.14 12.06
N LEU A 89 -18.86 2.16 12.63
CA LEU A 89 -19.97 2.98 12.11
C LEU A 89 -19.64 4.47 12.17
N VAL A 90 -19.14 4.96 13.31
CA VAL A 90 -18.74 6.37 13.47
C VAL A 90 -17.62 6.73 12.50
N ILE A 91 -16.58 5.89 12.40
CA ILE A 91 -15.46 6.11 11.48
C ILE A 91 -15.91 6.09 10.02
N THR A 92 -16.76 5.13 9.66
CA THR A 92 -17.28 5.02 8.27
C THR A 92 -18.18 6.22 7.94
N GLY A 93 -19.00 6.69 8.89
CA GLY A 93 -19.79 7.91 8.75
C GLY A 93 -18.92 9.17 8.63
N GLY A 94 -17.85 9.26 9.42
CA GLY A 94 -16.85 10.32 9.30
C GLY A 94 -16.14 10.32 7.96
N SER A 95 -15.76 9.12 7.45
CA SER A 95 -15.16 8.99 6.11
C SER A 95 -16.14 9.39 5.01
N ALA A 96 -17.42 9.00 5.12
CA ALA A 96 -18.47 9.44 4.20
C ALA A 96 -18.63 10.98 4.21
N ALA A 97 -18.62 11.59 5.39
CA ALA A 97 -18.70 13.05 5.53
C ALA A 97 -17.46 13.74 4.92
N THR A 98 -16.27 13.17 5.10
CA THR A 98 -15.03 13.68 4.50
C THR A 98 -15.09 13.63 2.97
N SER A 99 -15.53 12.50 2.39
CA SER A 99 -15.70 12.36 0.94
C SER A 99 -16.82 13.27 0.41
N ALA A 100 -17.91 13.45 1.15
CA ALA A 100 -18.94 14.43 0.82
C ALA A 100 -18.40 15.87 0.88
N GLY A 101 -17.52 16.18 1.82
CA GLY A 101 -16.82 17.48 1.90
C GLY A 101 -15.91 17.72 0.68
N LEU A 102 -15.19 16.69 0.23
CA LEU A 102 -14.40 16.74 -1.02
C LEU A 102 -15.28 16.95 -2.25
N ALA A 103 -16.44 16.29 -2.32
CA ALA A 103 -17.41 16.54 -3.38
C ALA A 103 -17.96 17.96 -3.32
N ALA A 104 -18.42 18.41 -2.15
CA ALA A 104 -19.02 19.72 -1.96
C ALA A 104 -18.06 20.87 -2.35
N GLN A 105 -16.78 20.81 -1.89
CA GLN A 105 -15.78 21.81 -2.27
C GLN A 105 -15.53 21.82 -3.79
N ALA A 106 -15.52 20.64 -4.44
CA ALA A 106 -15.31 20.56 -5.89
C ALA A 106 -16.51 21.11 -6.68
N PHE A 107 -17.75 20.86 -6.22
CA PHE A 107 -18.95 21.46 -6.83
C PHE A 107 -19.04 22.96 -6.60
N ALA A 108 -18.66 23.44 -5.41
CA ALA A 108 -18.62 24.86 -5.09
C ALA A 108 -17.48 25.62 -5.78
N GLY A 109 -16.58 24.92 -6.46
CA GLY A 109 -15.43 25.53 -7.13
C GLY A 109 -14.42 26.18 -6.17
N LEU A 110 -14.35 25.67 -4.94
CA LEU A 110 -13.40 26.18 -3.94
C LEU A 110 -11.98 25.74 -4.32
N HIS A 111 -11.13 26.69 -4.71
CA HIS A 111 -9.73 26.43 -5.06
C HIS A 111 -8.80 26.52 -3.84
N SER A 112 -9.23 25.95 -2.70
CA SER A 112 -8.47 25.97 -1.46
C SER A 112 -7.70 24.69 -1.23
N VAL A 113 -6.38 24.74 -1.43
CA VAL A 113 -5.48 23.61 -1.18
C VAL A 113 -5.44 23.21 0.29
N TRP A 114 -5.55 24.21 1.18
CA TRP A 114 -5.59 23.96 2.63
C TRP A 114 -6.79 23.13 3.06
N LEU A 115 -7.96 23.38 2.44
CA LEU A 115 -9.16 22.58 2.69
C LEU A 115 -8.96 21.14 2.20
N LEU A 116 -8.33 20.94 1.04
CA LEU A 116 -7.98 19.61 0.53
C LEU A 116 -7.05 18.88 1.51
N TYR A 117 -5.98 19.53 1.98
CA TYR A 117 -5.08 18.94 2.97
C TYR A 117 -5.77 18.60 4.29
N ALA A 118 -6.66 19.46 4.78
CA ALA A 118 -7.42 19.20 5.99
C ALA A 118 -8.36 17.99 5.86
N LEU A 119 -9.07 17.88 4.72
CA LEU A 119 -9.95 16.74 4.45
C LEU A 119 -9.15 15.44 4.25
N VAL A 120 -7.99 15.50 3.58
CA VAL A 120 -7.08 14.36 3.44
C VAL A 120 -6.50 13.93 4.80
N ALA A 121 -6.07 14.87 5.63
CA ALA A 121 -5.58 14.59 6.98
C ALA A 121 -6.66 13.93 7.85
N LEU A 122 -7.91 14.42 7.76
CA LEU A 122 -9.05 13.82 8.46
C LEU A 122 -9.33 12.39 7.95
N SER A 123 -9.34 12.18 6.64
CA SER A 123 -9.50 10.85 6.02
C SER A 123 -8.41 9.88 6.47
N ALA A 124 -7.15 10.32 6.49
CA ALA A 124 -6.00 9.54 6.96
C ALA A 124 -6.14 9.16 8.44
N SER A 125 -6.59 10.11 9.28
CA SER A 125 -6.88 9.90 10.70
C SER A 125 -7.93 8.79 10.93
N LEU A 126 -9.03 8.87 10.21
CA LEU A 126 -10.12 7.89 10.28
C LEU A 126 -9.66 6.52 9.79
N SER A 127 -8.89 6.48 8.70
CA SER A 127 -8.36 5.25 8.12
C SER A 127 -7.36 4.55 9.05
N ALA A 128 -6.55 5.31 9.79
CA ALA A 128 -5.58 4.78 10.74
C ALA A 128 -6.25 3.98 11.88
N ILE A 129 -7.45 4.38 12.30
CA ILE A 129 -8.24 3.64 13.30
C ILE A 129 -9.03 2.51 12.64
N ASN A 130 -9.59 2.74 11.45
CA ASN A 130 -10.49 1.80 10.77
C ASN A 130 -9.80 0.50 10.36
N SER A 131 -8.61 0.60 9.76
CA SER A 131 -7.90 -0.53 9.17
C SER A 131 -7.65 -1.68 10.17
N PRO A 132 -7.07 -1.45 11.36
CA PRO A 132 -6.85 -2.52 12.31
C PRO A 132 -8.14 -3.10 12.90
N VAL A 133 -9.19 -2.28 13.09
CA VAL A 133 -10.47 -2.75 13.65
C VAL A 133 -11.19 -3.66 12.65
N ARG A 134 -11.23 -3.29 11.38
CA ARG A 134 -11.89 -4.10 10.34
C ARG A 134 -11.25 -5.47 10.14
N ARG A 135 -9.93 -5.59 10.31
CA ARG A 135 -9.24 -6.89 10.21
C ARG A 135 -9.74 -7.91 11.25
N THR A 136 -10.28 -7.46 12.37
CA THR A 136 -10.81 -8.36 13.41
C THR A 136 -12.20 -8.91 13.09
N PHE A 137 -12.92 -8.35 12.12
CA PHE A 137 -14.27 -8.82 11.76
C PHE A 137 -14.26 -10.11 10.95
N ILE A 138 -13.28 -10.30 10.06
CA ILE A 138 -13.25 -11.47 9.17
C ILE A 138 -13.20 -12.77 9.99
N PRO A 139 -12.30 -12.92 10.98
CA PRO A 139 -12.27 -14.12 11.80
C PRO A 139 -13.52 -14.35 12.67
N SER A 140 -14.26 -13.28 12.99
CA SER A 140 -15.48 -13.39 13.81
C SER A 140 -16.75 -13.70 13.00
N LEU A 141 -16.68 -13.60 11.68
CA LEU A 141 -17.82 -13.80 10.77
C LEU A 141 -17.75 -15.11 9.99
N LEU A 142 -16.59 -15.76 9.98
CA LEU A 142 -16.34 -16.99 9.23
C LEU A 142 -15.88 -18.12 10.13
N PRO A 143 -16.32 -19.35 9.86
CA PRO A 143 -15.77 -20.52 10.51
C PRO A 143 -14.30 -20.75 10.08
N ALA A 144 -13.56 -21.53 10.89
CA ALA A 144 -12.13 -21.71 10.70
C ALA A 144 -11.73 -22.27 9.32
N ASP A 145 -12.54 -23.16 8.75
CA ASP A 145 -12.33 -23.77 7.43
C ASP A 145 -12.53 -22.79 6.26
N GLN A 146 -13.25 -21.68 6.46
CA GLN A 146 -13.50 -20.64 5.45
C GLN A 146 -12.64 -19.39 5.66
N LEU A 147 -11.91 -19.29 6.77
CA LEU A 147 -11.13 -18.09 7.10
C LEU A 147 -10.10 -17.74 6.02
N THR A 148 -9.36 -18.74 5.54
CA THR A 148 -8.36 -18.57 4.49
C THR A 148 -8.99 -18.04 3.20
N ALA A 149 -10.15 -18.57 2.81
CA ALA A 149 -10.89 -18.12 1.63
C ALA A 149 -11.39 -16.67 1.80
N GLY A 150 -11.91 -16.30 2.97
CA GLY A 150 -12.35 -14.95 3.27
C GLY A 150 -11.21 -13.93 3.22
N LEU A 151 -10.04 -14.27 3.77
CA LEU A 151 -8.84 -13.43 3.70
C LEU A 151 -8.33 -13.29 2.25
N ALA A 152 -8.37 -14.36 1.46
CA ALA A 152 -8.01 -14.35 0.05
C ALA A 152 -8.93 -13.45 -0.77
N LEU A 153 -10.25 -13.52 -0.56
CA LEU A 153 -11.22 -12.64 -1.21
C LEU A 153 -10.97 -11.17 -0.87
N ASN A 154 -10.68 -10.85 0.40
CA ASN A 154 -10.37 -9.48 0.79
C ASN A 154 -9.06 -8.98 0.14
N ARG A 155 -8.05 -9.84 0.05
CA ARG A 155 -6.79 -9.52 -0.64
C ARG A 155 -7.00 -9.29 -2.13
N LEU A 156 -7.81 -10.12 -2.77
CA LEU A 156 -8.16 -10.01 -4.19
C LEU A 156 -8.87 -8.68 -4.48
N SER A 157 -9.87 -8.30 -3.66
CA SER A 157 -10.56 -7.02 -3.80
C SER A 157 -9.60 -5.84 -3.68
N PHE A 158 -8.69 -5.88 -2.71
CA PHE A 158 -7.67 -4.84 -2.54
C PHE A 158 -6.75 -4.75 -3.76
N GLN A 159 -6.32 -5.88 -4.30
CA GLN A 159 -5.45 -5.92 -5.48
C GLN A 159 -6.15 -5.39 -6.74
N ILE A 160 -7.41 -5.77 -6.96
CA ILE A 160 -8.23 -5.25 -8.09
C ILE A 160 -8.39 -3.74 -7.96
N MET A 161 -8.72 -3.25 -6.76
CA MET A 161 -8.84 -1.81 -6.50
C MET A 161 -7.54 -1.07 -6.81
N LEU A 162 -6.41 -1.58 -6.34
CA LEU A 162 -5.11 -0.94 -6.54
C LEU A 162 -4.70 -0.89 -8.02
N THR A 163 -5.11 -1.88 -8.80
CA THR A 163 -4.76 -1.98 -10.22
C THR A 163 -5.78 -1.28 -11.12
N ALA A 164 -7.07 -1.55 -10.95
CA ALA A 164 -8.13 -1.03 -11.81
C ALA A 164 -8.67 0.34 -11.35
N GLY A 165 -8.54 0.65 -10.05
CA GLY A 165 -9.06 1.90 -9.47
C GLY A 165 -8.56 3.15 -10.18
N PRO A 166 -7.24 3.33 -10.38
CA PRO A 166 -6.69 4.50 -11.05
C PRO A 166 -7.13 4.65 -12.52
N ALA A 167 -7.24 3.53 -13.27
CA ALA A 167 -7.75 3.55 -14.64
C ALA A 167 -9.22 4.02 -14.67
N LEU A 168 -10.05 3.46 -13.79
CA LEU A 168 -11.44 3.89 -13.64
C LEU A 168 -11.54 5.37 -13.25
N ALA A 169 -10.69 5.82 -12.31
CA ALA A 169 -10.64 7.20 -11.89
C ALA A 169 -10.26 8.14 -13.05
N GLY A 170 -9.26 7.77 -13.82
CA GLY A 170 -8.84 8.53 -15.01
C GLY A 170 -9.95 8.63 -16.07
N LEU A 171 -10.67 7.53 -16.32
CA LEU A 171 -11.81 7.52 -17.25
C LEU A 171 -12.95 8.41 -16.75
N ILE A 172 -13.30 8.32 -15.47
CA ILE A 172 -14.36 9.12 -14.85
C ILE A 172 -13.96 10.60 -14.82
N ALA A 173 -12.72 10.91 -14.45
CA ALA A 173 -12.21 12.27 -14.40
C ALA A 173 -12.15 12.93 -15.78
N ALA A 174 -11.96 12.16 -16.84
CA ALA A 174 -11.97 12.65 -18.23
C ALA A 174 -13.39 12.80 -18.81
N ALA A 175 -14.44 12.36 -18.08
CA ALA A 175 -15.80 12.45 -18.57
C ALA A 175 -16.28 13.91 -18.65
N PRO A 176 -16.93 14.33 -19.76
CA PRO A 176 -17.43 15.69 -19.90
C PRO A 176 -18.46 16.07 -18.82
N GLY A 177 -18.37 17.28 -18.32
CA GLY A 177 -19.34 17.87 -17.39
C GLY A 177 -19.06 17.64 -15.92
N LEU A 178 -18.86 16.39 -15.47
CA LEU A 178 -18.64 16.09 -14.04
C LEU A 178 -17.15 16.00 -13.66
N GLY A 179 -16.31 15.40 -14.51
CA GLY A 179 -14.87 15.31 -14.29
C GLY A 179 -14.50 14.77 -12.90
N LEU A 180 -13.58 15.44 -12.23
CA LEU A 180 -13.13 15.11 -10.87
C LEU A 180 -14.25 15.10 -9.83
N ARG A 181 -15.32 15.89 -10.02
CA ARG A 181 -16.49 15.95 -9.13
C ARG A 181 -17.17 14.59 -9.04
N ALA A 182 -17.24 13.85 -10.17
CA ALA A 182 -17.81 12.51 -10.20
C ALA A 182 -16.99 11.52 -9.35
N CYS A 183 -15.67 11.61 -9.34
CA CYS A 183 -14.83 10.75 -8.51
C CYS A 183 -15.17 10.89 -7.02
N TYR A 184 -15.27 12.13 -6.53
CA TYR A 184 -15.64 12.40 -5.14
C TYR A 184 -17.07 12.01 -4.80
N LEU A 185 -18.02 12.25 -5.72
CA LEU A 185 -19.42 11.90 -5.51
C LEU A 185 -19.61 10.39 -5.43
N ILE A 186 -18.96 9.63 -6.32
CA ILE A 186 -18.98 8.16 -6.31
C ILE A 186 -18.35 7.63 -5.03
N ASP A 187 -17.23 8.23 -4.58
CA ASP A 187 -16.62 7.85 -3.31
C ASP A 187 -17.56 8.08 -2.14
N ALA A 188 -18.15 9.27 -2.01
CA ALA A 188 -19.12 9.57 -0.97
C ALA A 188 -20.32 8.60 -1.00
N ALA A 189 -20.87 8.32 -2.19
CA ALA A 189 -21.98 7.38 -2.35
C ALA A 189 -21.59 5.93 -2.01
N SER A 190 -20.35 5.53 -2.27
CA SER A 190 -19.84 4.19 -1.99
C SER A 190 -19.88 3.83 -0.50
N PHE A 191 -19.74 4.83 0.38
CA PHE A 191 -19.84 4.64 1.82
C PHE A 191 -21.24 4.23 2.29
N ALA A 192 -22.31 4.50 1.53
CA ALA A 192 -23.65 4.01 1.86
C ALA A 192 -23.68 2.48 1.92
N GLY A 193 -23.03 1.80 0.96
CA GLY A 193 -22.89 0.34 0.97
C GLY A 193 -22.07 -0.16 2.16
N SER A 194 -21.00 0.55 2.51
CA SER A 194 -20.16 0.20 3.67
C SER A 194 -20.90 0.40 4.99
N LEU A 195 -21.64 1.51 5.14
CA LEU A 195 -22.48 1.78 6.32
C LEU A 195 -23.58 0.73 6.48
N TYR A 196 -24.28 0.40 5.39
CA TYR A 196 -25.28 -0.67 5.39
C TYR A 196 -24.66 -2.02 5.82
N GLY A 197 -23.52 -2.38 5.25
CA GLY A 197 -22.82 -3.63 5.58
C GLY A 197 -22.48 -3.72 7.05
N VAL A 198 -21.90 -2.65 7.63
CA VAL A 198 -21.50 -2.61 9.04
C VAL A 198 -22.71 -2.51 9.98
N ALA A 199 -23.75 -1.74 9.61
CA ALA A 199 -24.95 -1.59 10.42
C ALA A 199 -25.75 -2.90 10.60
N ARG A 200 -25.59 -3.84 9.67
CA ARG A 200 -26.25 -5.15 9.72
C ARG A 200 -25.36 -6.27 10.32
N LEU A 201 -24.18 -5.92 10.85
CA LEU A 201 -23.34 -6.89 11.57
C LEU A 201 -23.95 -7.25 12.92
N PRO A 202 -23.81 -8.52 13.37
CA PRO A 202 -24.14 -8.88 14.75
C PRO A 202 -23.24 -8.11 15.73
N ALA A 203 -23.68 -8.02 16.98
CA ALA A 203 -22.83 -7.50 18.05
C ALA A 203 -21.59 -8.40 18.20
N LEU A 204 -20.42 -7.80 18.15
CA LEU A 204 -19.17 -8.53 18.24
C LEU A 204 -18.63 -8.45 19.67
N PRO A 205 -18.22 -9.60 20.26
CA PRO A 205 -17.64 -9.61 21.59
C PRO A 205 -16.40 -8.69 21.66
N ARG A 206 -16.20 -8.04 22.80
CA ARG A 206 -14.95 -7.33 23.09
C ARG A 206 -13.84 -8.39 23.12
N SER A 207 -12.80 -8.26 22.30
CA SER A 207 -11.61 -9.10 22.48
C SER A 207 -10.90 -8.66 23.74
N ALA A 208 -10.66 -9.61 24.64
CA ALA A 208 -9.72 -9.42 25.73
C ALA A 208 -8.34 -9.08 25.13
N GLY A 209 -7.82 -7.92 25.51
CA GLY A 209 -6.70 -7.21 24.92
C GLY A 209 -5.49 -8.05 24.53
N ALA A 210 -5.24 -8.10 23.24
CA ALA A 210 -3.88 -8.23 22.78
C ALA A 210 -3.24 -6.85 22.84
N ALA A 211 -2.28 -6.65 23.73
CA ALA A 211 -1.53 -5.41 23.86
C ALA A 211 -0.95 -5.02 22.49
N ARG A 212 -1.43 -3.93 21.91
CA ARG A 212 -0.92 -3.43 20.63
C ARG A 212 0.40 -2.73 20.84
N PRO A 213 1.33 -2.86 19.88
CA PRO A 213 2.61 -2.21 20.00
C PRO A 213 2.42 -0.69 19.98
N GLY A 214 2.61 -0.05 21.12
CA GLY A 214 2.72 1.41 21.25
C GLY A 214 4.09 1.91 20.80
N LEU A 215 4.35 3.22 20.94
CA LEU A 215 5.63 3.87 20.61
C LEU A 215 6.85 3.09 21.12
N ARG A 216 6.78 2.54 22.34
CA ARG A 216 7.86 1.75 22.94
C ARG A 216 8.16 0.47 22.12
N ALA A 217 7.14 -0.16 21.58
CA ALA A 217 7.31 -1.37 20.76
C ALA A 217 7.91 -1.04 19.40
N VAL A 218 7.47 0.06 18.75
CA VAL A 218 8.08 0.57 17.51
C VAL A 218 9.54 0.93 17.74
N ALA A 219 9.86 1.68 18.80
CA ALA A 219 11.23 2.03 19.16
C ALA A 219 12.10 0.79 19.45
N ALA A 220 11.54 -0.22 20.13
CA ALA A 220 12.24 -1.49 20.35
C ALA A 220 12.47 -2.26 19.04
N GLY A 221 11.49 -2.25 18.12
CA GLY A 221 11.63 -2.83 16.79
C GLY A 221 12.73 -2.13 15.98
N LEU A 222 12.71 -0.81 15.90
CA LEU A 222 13.74 0.00 15.21
C LEU A 222 15.13 -0.24 15.80
N ARG A 223 15.24 -0.32 17.15
CA ARG A 223 16.52 -0.63 17.81
C ARG A 223 17.03 -2.02 17.46
N TYR A 224 16.15 -3.00 17.37
CA TYR A 224 16.50 -4.35 16.95
C TYR A 224 16.94 -4.39 15.48
N ILE A 225 16.19 -3.73 14.58
CA ILE A 225 16.56 -3.58 13.17
C ILE A 225 17.96 -2.96 13.04
N GLY A 226 18.24 -1.86 13.74
CA GLY A 226 19.54 -1.18 13.69
C GLY A 226 20.72 -2.01 14.23
N ARG A 227 20.47 -2.98 15.12
CA ARG A 227 21.50 -3.89 15.63
C ARG A 227 21.79 -5.07 14.69
N SER A 228 20.87 -5.43 13.82
CA SER A 228 21.04 -6.50 12.84
C SER A 228 21.51 -5.93 11.50
N ARG A 229 22.75 -6.19 11.10
CA ARG A 229 23.30 -5.72 9.82
C ARG A 229 22.47 -6.19 8.61
N VAL A 230 21.84 -7.36 8.71
CA VAL A 230 20.98 -7.90 7.63
C VAL A 230 19.67 -7.15 7.56
N LEU A 231 18.98 -6.97 8.69
CA LEU A 231 17.72 -6.21 8.72
C LEU A 231 17.94 -4.75 8.37
N ALA A 232 18.96 -4.12 8.95
CA ALA A 232 19.29 -2.72 8.64
C ALA A 232 19.55 -2.53 7.15
N GLY A 233 20.28 -3.44 6.49
CA GLY A 233 20.49 -3.41 5.04
C GLY A 233 19.22 -3.54 4.25
N ALA A 234 18.32 -4.45 4.62
CA ALA A 234 17.04 -4.62 3.96
C ALA A 234 16.15 -3.37 4.11
N PHE A 235 16.06 -2.81 5.32
CA PHE A 235 15.28 -1.60 5.56
C PHE A 235 15.86 -0.35 4.90
N LEU A 236 17.20 -0.21 4.88
CA LEU A 236 17.85 0.90 4.17
C LEU A 236 17.67 0.80 2.65
N ALA A 237 17.71 -0.40 2.08
CA ALA A 237 17.45 -0.62 0.66
C ALA A 237 16.00 -0.25 0.28
N ASP A 238 15.03 -0.63 1.11
CA ASP A 238 13.63 -0.27 0.93
C ASP A 238 13.38 1.23 1.12
N LEU A 239 13.96 1.82 2.15
CA LEU A 239 13.85 3.26 2.39
C LEU A 239 14.50 4.08 1.26
N ASN A 240 15.66 3.64 0.76
CA ASN A 240 16.29 4.24 -0.42
C ASN A 240 15.37 4.21 -1.65
N ALA A 241 14.71 3.07 -1.91
CA ALA A 241 13.78 2.95 -3.03
C ALA A 241 12.53 3.82 -2.83
N THR A 242 11.95 3.85 -1.64
CA THR A 242 10.69 4.55 -1.40
C THR A 242 10.87 6.06 -1.22
N VAL A 243 11.99 6.53 -0.66
CA VAL A 243 12.25 7.97 -0.48
C VAL A 243 12.74 8.61 -1.77
N PHE A 244 13.70 7.99 -2.47
CA PHE A 244 14.28 8.61 -3.66
C PHE A 244 13.66 8.10 -4.97
N GLY A 245 13.18 6.87 -5.00
CA GLY A 245 12.71 6.21 -6.21
C GLY A 245 11.19 6.22 -6.42
N LEU A 246 10.39 6.99 -5.67
CA LEU A 246 8.93 6.97 -5.80
C LEU A 246 8.35 8.35 -6.20
N PRO A 247 8.44 8.75 -7.47
CA PRO A 247 8.07 10.08 -7.93
C PRO A 247 6.56 10.24 -8.23
N ILE A 248 5.65 9.61 -7.46
CA ILE A 248 4.19 9.65 -7.74
C ILE A 248 3.66 11.09 -7.69
N ALA A 249 4.20 11.93 -6.80
CA ALA A 249 3.83 13.34 -6.72
C ALA A 249 4.11 14.13 -8.02
N LEU A 250 5.00 13.62 -8.87
CA LEU A 250 5.35 14.24 -10.15
C LEU A 250 4.43 13.81 -11.30
N PHE A 251 3.62 12.76 -11.13
CA PHE A 251 2.80 12.21 -12.20
C PHE A 251 1.84 13.23 -12.83
N PRO A 252 1.10 14.06 -12.07
CA PRO A 252 0.25 15.08 -12.67
C PRO A 252 1.05 16.10 -13.50
N ALA A 253 2.23 16.52 -13.02
CA ALA A 253 3.08 17.46 -13.71
C ALA A 253 3.66 16.89 -15.01
N ILE A 254 4.24 15.67 -14.95
CA ILE A 254 4.78 14.98 -16.12
C ILE A 254 3.67 14.69 -17.15
N ASN A 255 2.48 14.31 -16.67
CA ASN A 255 1.32 14.12 -17.55
C ASN A 255 0.92 15.43 -18.26
N ALA A 256 0.89 16.56 -17.53
CA ALA A 256 0.57 17.86 -18.11
C ALA A 256 1.61 18.32 -19.15
N GLU A 257 2.90 18.13 -18.83
CA GLU A 257 4.00 18.57 -19.69
C GLU A 257 4.17 17.73 -20.96
N ARG A 258 3.96 16.40 -20.88
CA ARG A 258 4.32 15.49 -21.98
C ARG A 258 3.12 14.89 -22.71
N TYR A 259 1.98 14.75 -22.01
CA TYR A 259 0.82 14.04 -22.54
C TYR A 259 -0.46 14.88 -22.53
N GLY A 260 -0.31 16.21 -22.47
CA GLY A 260 -1.43 17.15 -22.57
C GLY A 260 -2.37 17.19 -21.38
N GLY A 261 -2.00 16.56 -20.25
CA GLY A 261 -2.78 16.59 -19.02
C GLY A 261 -4.03 15.71 -19.03
N ASP A 262 -4.18 14.77 -19.98
CA ASP A 262 -5.33 13.87 -20.03
C ASP A 262 -5.39 13.00 -18.75
N PRO A 263 -6.48 13.08 -17.97
CA PRO A 263 -6.66 12.25 -16.79
C PRO A 263 -6.59 10.74 -17.07
N ARG A 264 -6.95 10.29 -18.27
CA ARG A 264 -6.84 8.87 -18.66
C ARG A 264 -5.39 8.40 -18.64
N THR A 265 -4.49 9.20 -19.23
CA THR A 265 -3.06 8.90 -19.23
C THR A 265 -2.49 8.88 -17.83
N LEU A 266 -2.90 9.82 -16.97
CA LEU A 266 -2.50 9.82 -15.55
C LEU A 266 -2.99 8.55 -14.83
N GLY A 267 -4.22 8.11 -15.09
CA GLY A 267 -4.76 6.85 -14.56
C GLY A 267 -3.98 5.63 -15.01
N LEU A 268 -3.55 5.61 -16.29
CA LEU A 268 -2.72 4.54 -16.84
C LEU A 268 -1.34 4.45 -16.17
N PHE A 269 -0.73 5.55 -15.73
CA PHE A 269 0.56 5.52 -15.02
C PHE A 269 0.48 4.66 -13.75
N THR A 270 -0.48 4.94 -12.90
CA THR A 270 -0.65 4.18 -11.65
C THR A 270 -1.14 2.75 -11.92
N THR A 271 -2.01 2.57 -12.91
CA THR A 271 -2.48 1.24 -13.34
C THR A 271 -1.34 0.37 -13.84
N ALA A 272 -0.39 0.94 -14.61
CA ALA A 272 0.77 0.20 -15.12
C ALA A 272 1.64 -0.34 -13.97
N ILE A 273 1.87 0.47 -12.92
CA ILE A 273 2.55 -0.01 -11.69
C ILE A 273 1.79 -1.17 -11.07
N GLY A 274 0.47 -1.05 -10.93
CA GLY A 274 -0.39 -2.10 -10.37
C GLY A 274 -0.36 -3.39 -11.19
N VAL A 275 -0.38 -3.30 -12.51
CA VAL A 275 -0.28 -4.44 -13.44
C VAL A 275 1.07 -5.14 -13.29
N GLY A 276 2.17 -4.37 -13.26
CA GLY A 276 3.51 -4.91 -13.04
C GLY A 276 3.60 -5.68 -11.71
N GLY A 277 3.06 -5.10 -10.64
CA GLY A 277 2.96 -5.75 -9.33
C GLY A 277 2.14 -7.03 -9.36
N LEU A 278 1.03 -7.05 -10.07
CA LEU A 278 0.17 -8.24 -10.20
C LEU A 278 0.87 -9.37 -10.97
N VAL A 279 1.50 -9.04 -12.09
CA VAL A 279 2.27 -10.01 -12.89
C VAL A 279 3.40 -10.62 -12.07
N SER A 280 4.17 -9.80 -11.36
CA SER A 280 5.27 -10.30 -10.53
C SER A 280 4.79 -11.10 -9.32
N ALA A 281 3.65 -10.76 -8.74
CA ALA A 281 3.02 -11.56 -7.68
C ALA A 281 2.63 -12.96 -8.19
N ALA A 282 2.11 -13.06 -9.41
CA ALA A 282 1.81 -14.35 -10.06
C ALA A 282 3.09 -15.17 -10.32
N LEU A 283 4.22 -14.50 -10.61
CA LEU A 283 5.53 -15.11 -10.85
C LEU A 283 6.36 -15.30 -9.57
N SER A 284 5.82 -14.97 -8.39
CA SER A 284 6.57 -15.00 -7.12
C SER A 284 6.99 -16.40 -6.66
N GLY A 285 6.36 -17.46 -7.15
CA GLY A 285 6.71 -18.85 -6.81
C GLY A 285 8.17 -19.21 -7.11
N PRO A 286 8.67 -19.05 -8.35
CA PRO A 286 10.08 -19.23 -8.69
C PRO A 286 11.01 -18.27 -7.95
N VAL A 287 10.60 -17.02 -7.77
CA VAL A 287 11.40 -15.97 -7.12
C VAL A 287 11.63 -16.25 -5.63
N GLY A 288 10.64 -16.82 -4.95
CA GLY A 288 10.77 -17.27 -3.56
C GLY A 288 11.82 -18.37 -3.35
N ARG A 289 12.28 -19.05 -4.41
CA ARG A 289 13.33 -20.07 -4.38
C ARG A 289 14.75 -19.50 -4.52
N ILE A 290 14.88 -18.21 -4.81
CA ILE A 290 16.20 -17.57 -4.94
C ILE A 290 16.90 -17.60 -3.57
N ALA A 291 18.05 -18.27 -3.51
CA ALA A 291 18.83 -18.41 -2.29
C ALA A 291 19.47 -17.07 -1.87
N ALA A 292 20.02 -16.31 -2.82
CA ALA A 292 20.76 -15.06 -2.56
C ALA A 292 19.82 -13.87 -2.40
N GLN A 293 18.99 -13.86 -1.34
CA GLN A 293 17.90 -12.90 -1.16
C GLN A 293 18.39 -11.45 -1.01
N GLY A 294 19.53 -11.22 -0.36
CA GLY A 294 20.10 -9.88 -0.22
C GLY A 294 20.48 -9.26 -1.57
N ARG A 295 21.19 -10.01 -2.41
CA ARG A 295 21.54 -9.55 -3.77
C ARG A 295 20.30 -9.38 -4.65
N ALA A 296 19.37 -10.32 -4.59
CA ALA A 296 18.14 -10.25 -5.36
C ALA A 296 17.32 -8.99 -5.01
N MET A 297 17.23 -8.63 -3.72
CA MET A 297 16.58 -7.41 -3.28
C MET A 297 17.30 -6.15 -3.79
N LEU A 298 18.65 -6.09 -3.72
CA LEU A 298 19.42 -4.97 -4.25
C LEU A 298 19.25 -4.82 -5.77
N CYS A 299 19.23 -5.93 -6.51
CA CYS A 299 18.94 -5.91 -7.95
C CYS A 299 17.52 -5.39 -8.22
N ALA A 300 16.52 -5.82 -7.45
CA ALA A 300 15.15 -5.32 -7.59
C ALA A 300 15.07 -3.81 -7.35
N VAL A 301 15.75 -3.29 -6.29
CA VAL A 301 15.83 -1.85 -6.02
C VAL A 301 16.54 -1.10 -7.16
N ALA A 302 17.61 -1.65 -7.71
CA ALA A 302 18.30 -1.03 -8.84
C ALA A 302 17.42 -1.02 -10.12
N ILE A 303 16.69 -2.09 -10.39
CA ILE A 303 15.71 -2.16 -11.50
C ILE A 303 14.60 -1.14 -11.30
N TRP A 304 14.09 -0.99 -10.07
CA TRP A 304 13.12 0.06 -9.72
C TRP A 304 13.67 1.44 -10.07
N GLY A 305 14.87 1.79 -9.59
CA GLY A 305 15.50 3.07 -9.91
C GLY A 305 15.71 3.29 -11.40
N ALA A 306 16.17 2.26 -12.13
CA ALA A 306 16.35 2.33 -13.58
C ALA A 306 15.02 2.52 -14.32
N ALA A 307 13.95 1.89 -13.86
CA ALA A 307 12.62 2.05 -14.44
C ALA A 307 12.09 3.47 -14.28
N PHE A 308 12.26 4.11 -13.11
CA PHE A 308 11.86 5.50 -12.92
C PHE A 308 12.81 6.49 -13.61
N ALA A 309 14.10 6.21 -13.71
CA ALA A 309 15.00 7.00 -14.56
C ALA A 309 14.59 6.91 -16.05
N GLY A 310 14.21 5.71 -16.52
CA GLY A 310 13.64 5.52 -17.85
C GLY A 310 12.33 6.29 -18.05
N PHE A 311 11.40 6.22 -17.10
CA PHE A 311 10.17 7.01 -17.08
C PHE A 311 10.45 8.52 -17.21
N ALA A 312 11.51 9.00 -16.57
CA ALA A 312 11.87 10.42 -16.60
C ALA A 312 12.32 10.93 -17.98
N ILE A 313 12.93 10.09 -18.81
CA ILE A 313 13.51 10.51 -20.10
C ILE A 313 12.69 10.10 -21.32
N ILE A 314 11.84 9.06 -21.18
CA ILE A 314 11.07 8.50 -22.29
C ILE A 314 9.79 9.34 -22.53
N SER A 315 9.54 9.70 -23.79
CA SER A 315 8.34 10.45 -24.19
C SER A 315 7.25 9.59 -24.83
N ALA A 316 7.60 8.39 -25.34
CA ALA A 316 6.63 7.48 -25.94
C ALA A 316 5.76 6.85 -24.84
N LEU A 317 4.44 7.10 -24.85
CA LEU A 317 3.51 6.67 -23.79
C LEU A 317 3.59 5.16 -23.51
N TRP A 318 3.58 4.32 -24.56
CA TRP A 318 3.61 2.86 -24.37
C TRP A 318 4.86 2.39 -23.63
N LEU A 319 6.03 2.99 -23.95
CA LEU A 319 7.28 2.62 -23.30
C LEU A 319 7.35 3.18 -21.87
N THR A 320 6.79 4.37 -21.63
CA THR A 320 6.58 4.92 -20.29
C THR A 320 5.76 3.98 -19.42
N LEU A 321 4.65 3.43 -19.94
CA LEU A 321 3.82 2.47 -19.24
C LEU A 321 4.57 1.15 -18.96
N VAL A 322 5.41 0.70 -19.91
CA VAL A 322 6.27 -0.48 -19.68
C VAL A 322 7.27 -0.20 -18.55
N MET A 323 7.92 0.96 -18.52
CA MET A 323 8.84 1.31 -17.42
C MET A 323 8.11 1.33 -16.08
N LEU A 324 6.93 1.91 -15.99
CA LEU A 324 6.11 1.92 -14.78
C LEU A 324 5.67 0.50 -14.36
N ALA A 325 5.35 -0.37 -15.31
CA ALA A 325 5.05 -1.77 -15.01
C ALA A 325 6.28 -2.52 -14.48
N VAL A 326 7.47 -2.27 -15.04
CA VAL A 326 8.74 -2.81 -14.53
C VAL A 326 9.01 -2.30 -13.11
N ALA A 327 8.76 -1.01 -12.83
CA ALA A 327 8.86 -0.46 -11.49
C ALA A 327 7.94 -1.20 -10.51
N GLY A 328 6.66 -1.39 -10.85
CA GLY A 328 5.70 -2.11 -10.01
C GLY A 328 6.07 -3.57 -9.77
N ALA A 329 6.67 -4.23 -10.77
CA ALA A 329 7.19 -5.59 -10.63
C ALA A 329 8.38 -5.63 -9.65
N ALA A 330 9.32 -4.70 -9.78
CA ALA A 330 10.49 -4.59 -8.92
C ALA A 330 10.12 -4.30 -7.46
N ASP A 331 9.11 -3.41 -7.25
CA ASP A 331 8.55 -3.14 -5.91
C ASP A 331 8.03 -4.41 -5.24
N THR A 332 7.21 -5.17 -5.94
CA THR A 332 6.65 -6.41 -5.41
C THR A 332 7.73 -7.39 -4.99
N PHE A 333 8.79 -7.54 -5.78
CA PHE A 333 9.93 -8.39 -5.41
C PHE A 333 10.69 -7.86 -4.20
N THR A 334 10.91 -6.55 -4.11
CA THR A 334 11.54 -5.92 -2.95
C THR A 334 10.75 -6.20 -1.67
N VAL A 335 9.43 -6.03 -1.70
CA VAL A 335 8.53 -6.32 -0.57
C VAL A 335 8.55 -7.80 -0.18
N VAL A 336 8.56 -8.72 -1.17
CA VAL A 336 8.61 -10.17 -0.91
C VAL A 336 9.95 -10.56 -0.25
N PHE A 337 11.08 -10.10 -0.78
CA PHE A 337 12.40 -10.41 -0.21
C PHE A 337 12.54 -9.81 1.19
N ARG A 338 12.17 -8.54 1.38
CA ARG A 338 12.19 -7.89 2.69
C ARG A 338 11.34 -8.65 3.71
N GLY A 339 10.10 -8.98 3.35
CA GLY A 339 9.19 -9.73 4.22
C GLY A 339 9.77 -11.10 4.61
N THR A 340 10.41 -11.80 3.68
CA THR A 340 11.05 -13.09 3.94
C THR A 340 12.26 -12.93 4.86
N ILE A 341 13.15 -11.96 4.62
CA ILE A 341 14.29 -11.67 5.47
C ILE A 341 13.84 -11.33 6.90
N VAL A 342 12.83 -10.46 7.04
CA VAL A 342 12.26 -10.10 8.35
C VAL A 342 11.75 -11.34 9.09
N GLN A 343 11.00 -12.20 8.43
CA GLN A 343 10.44 -13.41 9.07
C GLN A 343 11.51 -14.42 9.48
N GLN A 344 12.57 -14.57 8.69
CA GLN A 344 13.63 -15.56 8.95
C GLN A 344 14.68 -15.09 9.96
N THR A 345 14.88 -13.77 10.11
CA THR A 345 15.92 -13.22 10.98
C THR A 345 15.40 -12.67 12.30
N THR A 346 14.07 -12.60 12.46
CA THR A 346 13.48 -12.02 13.68
C THR A 346 12.94 -13.13 14.60
N PRO A 347 13.41 -13.23 15.87
CA PRO A 347 12.85 -14.11 16.87
C PRO A 347 11.36 -13.85 17.10
N ASP A 348 10.61 -14.89 17.46
CA ASP A 348 9.15 -14.81 17.62
C ASP A 348 8.70 -13.75 18.64
N GLU A 349 9.47 -13.57 19.73
CA GLU A 349 9.19 -12.59 20.79
C GLU A 349 9.31 -11.12 20.32
N LEU A 350 10.11 -10.87 19.27
CA LEU A 350 10.35 -9.54 18.71
C LEU A 350 9.59 -9.30 17.41
N ARG A 351 9.01 -10.35 16.79
CA ARG A 351 8.36 -10.28 15.47
C ARG A 351 7.28 -9.20 15.41
N GLY A 352 6.42 -9.13 16.42
CA GLY A 352 5.38 -8.09 16.49
C GLY A 352 5.94 -6.66 16.55
N ARG A 353 7.07 -6.46 17.23
CA ARG A 353 7.73 -5.15 17.35
C ARG A 353 8.41 -4.74 16.04
N VAL A 354 9.04 -5.68 15.35
CA VAL A 354 9.67 -5.44 14.04
C VAL A 354 8.61 -5.18 12.97
N ILE A 355 7.49 -5.92 12.95
CA ILE A 355 6.36 -5.66 12.03
C ILE A 355 5.75 -4.28 12.29
N ALA A 356 5.65 -3.84 13.54
CA ALA A 356 5.16 -2.49 13.84
C ALA A 356 6.11 -1.40 13.33
N ALA A 357 7.43 -1.60 13.49
CA ALA A 357 8.44 -0.70 12.94
C ALA A 357 8.41 -0.70 11.40
N ASP A 358 8.29 -1.87 10.78
CA ASP A 358 8.15 -2.06 9.32
C ASP A 358 6.96 -1.27 8.75
N TYR A 359 5.81 -1.34 9.41
CA TYR A 359 4.62 -0.58 9.00
C TYR A 359 4.87 0.93 9.03
N VAL A 360 5.48 1.44 10.11
CA VAL A 360 5.77 2.89 10.23
C VAL A 360 6.77 3.33 9.18
N VAL A 361 7.85 2.58 8.98
CA VAL A 361 8.88 2.90 7.97
C VAL A 361 8.29 2.87 6.56
N GLY A 362 7.50 1.83 6.23
CA GLY A 362 6.91 1.69 4.90
C GLY A 362 5.92 2.80 4.57
N VAL A 363 5.02 3.17 5.52
CA VAL A 363 4.07 4.26 5.30
C VAL A 363 4.78 5.62 5.23
N SER A 364 5.75 5.86 6.11
CA SER A 364 6.45 7.15 6.15
C SER A 364 7.40 7.33 4.97
N GLY A 365 8.09 6.27 4.54
CA GLY A 365 9.08 6.32 3.45
C GLY A 365 8.46 6.83 2.14
N GLY A 366 7.36 6.23 1.70
CA GLY A 366 6.68 6.64 0.47
C GLY A 366 6.14 8.08 0.52
N GLN A 367 5.64 8.53 1.67
CA GLN A 367 5.13 9.90 1.80
C GLN A 367 6.25 10.94 1.86
N LEU A 368 7.36 10.62 2.52
CA LEU A 368 8.56 11.46 2.50
C LEU A 368 9.15 11.54 1.09
N GLY A 369 9.15 10.43 0.35
CA GLY A 369 9.57 10.39 -1.05
C GLY A 369 8.72 11.28 -1.95
N ASN A 370 7.40 11.27 -1.77
CA ASN A 370 6.52 12.17 -2.50
C ASN A 370 6.83 13.65 -2.21
N LEU A 371 7.12 13.99 -0.95
CA LEU A 371 7.51 15.36 -0.57
C LEU A 371 8.86 15.74 -1.17
N GLU A 372 9.86 14.86 -1.07
CA GLU A 372 11.21 15.07 -1.62
C GLU A 372 11.13 15.26 -3.15
N ALA A 373 10.51 14.31 -3.86
CA ALA A 373 10.35 14.38 -5.30
C ALA A 373 9.59 15.65 -5.73
N GLY A 374 8.52 16.02 -5.02
CA GLY A 374 7.77 17.24 -5.27
C GLY A 374 8.59 18.49 -5.04
N ALA A 375 9.40 18.55 -3.99
CA ALA A 375 10.28 19.67 -3.67
C ALA A 375 11.36 19.83 -4.75
N LEU A 376 12.08 18.75 -5.08
CA LEU A 376 13.11 18.77 -6.11
C LEU A 376 12.50 19.08 -7.49
N GLY A 377 11.32 18.54 -7.81
CA GLY A 377 10.61 18.81 -9.05
C GLY A 377 10.16 20.25 -9.20
N SER A 378 9.82 20.94 -8.10
CA SER A 378 9.47 22.36 -8.11
C SER A 378 10.69 23.28 -8.20
N LEU A 379 11.85 22.85 -7.69
CA LEU A 379 13.10 23.61 -7.76
C LEU A 379 13.84 23.44 -9.11
N THR A 380 13.57 22.36 -9.82
CA THR A 380 14.24 22.01 -11.08
C THR A 380 13.23 21.78 -12.20
N SER A 381 12.89 20.54 -12.46
CA SER A 381 11.76 20.11 -13.27
C SER A 381 11.28 18.74 -12.82
N PRO A 382 10.01 18.37 -13.11
CA PRO A 382 9.50 17.02 -12.78
C PRO A 382 10.35 15.90 -13.38
N ALA A 383 10.85 16.09 -14.60
CA ALA A 383 11.72 15.12 -15.27
C ALA A 383 13.08 14.97 -14.58
N ILE A 384 13.73 16.10 -14.22
CA ILE A 384 15.02 16.07 -13.53
C ILE A 384 14.88 15.42 -12.17
N SER A 385 13.83 15.75 -11.42
CA SER A 385 13.55 15.13 -10.12
C SER A 385 13.37 13.60 -10.22
N ALA A 386 12.55 13.14 -11.16
CA ALA A 386 12.33 11.70 -11.36
C ALA A 386 13.62 10.97 -11.81
N LEU A 387 14.43 11.60 -12.70
CA LEU A 387 15.71 11.05 -13.13
C LEU A 387 16.71 10.98 -11.98
N ALA A 388 16.87 12.07 -11.24
CA ALA A 388 17.77 12.14 -10.10
C ALA A 388 17.39 11.09 -9.03
N GLY A 389 16.10 11.00 -8.67
CA GLY A 389 15.60 10.01 -7.74
C GLY A 389 15.88 8.57 -8.17
N GLY A 390 15.65 8.25 -9.46
CA GLY A 390 16.00 6.95 -10.03
C GLY A 390 17.49 6.63 -9.95
N LEU A 391 18.35 7.58 -10.31
CA LEU A 391 19.82 7.41 -10.26
C LEU A 391 20.33 7.31 -8.81
N ILE A 392 19.80 8.11 -7.89
CA ILE A 392 20.13 8.03 -6.45
C ILE A 392 19.73 6.66 -5.90
N THR A 393 18.58 6.13 -6.32
CA THR A 393 18.11 4.81 -5.91
C THR A 393 19.08 3.71 -6.36
N ILE A 394 19.57 3.78 -7.61
CA ILE A 394 20.59 2.83 -8.13
C ILE A 394 21.89 2.97 -7.35
N ALA A 395 22.40 4.20 -7.20
CA ALA A 395 23.63 4.46 -6.46
C ALA A 395 23.53 3.99 -5.01
N GLY A 396 22.39 4.27 -4.35
CA GLY A 396 22.11 3.81 -2.99
C GLY A 396 22.09 2.28 -2.87
N ALA A 397 21.50 1.57 -3.83
CA ALA A 397 21.53 0.10 -3.86
C ALA A 397 22.98 -0.43 -3.95
N VAL A 398 23.83 0.19 -4.78
CA VAL A 398 25.25 -0.17 -4.89
C VAL A 398 25.98 0.13 -3.59
N VAL A 399 25.82 1.33 -3.03
CA VAL A 399 26.46 1.74 -1.78
C VAL A 399 26.06 0.82 -0.62
N ILE A 400 24.77 0.50 -0.48
CA ILE A 400 24.28 -0.42 0.55
C ILE A 400 24.87 -1.82 0.34
N GLY A 401 24.95 -2.30 -0.92
CA GLY A 401 25.55 -3.58 -1.24
C GLY A 401 27.03 -3.68 -0.84
N LEU A 402 27.79 -2.60 -1.03
CA LEU A 402 29.21 -2.52 -0.68
C LEU A 402 29.42 -2.29 0.83
N ALA A 403 28.66 -1.39 1.45
CA ALA A 403 28.80 -1.03 2.85
C ALA A 403 28.24 -2.11 3.82
N MET A 404 27.30 -2.92 3.34
CA MET A 404 26.61 -3.94 4.16
C MET A 404 26.75 -5.35 3.56
N PRO A 405 27.98 -5.91 3.50
CA PRO A 405 28.23 -7.20 2.87
C PRO A 405 27.48 -8.36 3.56
N ALA A 406 27.16 -8.23 4.85
CA ALA A 406 26.36 -9.20 5.59
C ALA A 406 24.93 -9.30 5.01
N PHE A 407 24.34 -8.18 4.60
CA PHE A 407 23.05 -8.16 3.92
C PHE A 407 23.19 -8.61 2.45
N ALA A 408 24.13 -8.05 1.70
CA ALA A 408 24.31 -8.39 0.29
C ALA A 408 24.57 -9.89 0.08
N ARG A 409 25.29 -10.55 1.01
CA ARG A 409 25.57 -11.99 0.97
C ARG A 409 24.52 -12.85 1.68
N TYR A 410 23.45 -12.24 2.22
CA TYR A 410 22.43 -13.00 2.92
C TYR A 410 21.77 -14.01 1.99
N GLN A 411 21.79 -15.27 2.43
CA GLN A 411 21.15 -16.38 1.75
C GLN A 411 20.04 -16.94 2.62
N ARG A 412 18.95 -17.33 1.98
CA ARG A 412 17.91 -18.10 2.62
C ARG A 412 18.53 -19.36 3.23
N ARG A 413 18.36 -19.59 4.51
CA ARG A 413 18.68 -20.91 5.09
C ARG A 413 17.77 -21.91 4.39
N ALA A 414 18.38 -22.86 3.65
CA ALA A 414 17.66 -24.06 3.24
C ALA A 414 17.00 -24.62 4.51
N GLU A 415 15.73 -24.98 4.45
CA GLU A 415 15.13 -25.82 5.49
C GLU A 415 16.11 -26.96 5.70
N GLN A 416 16.76 -26.99 6.89
CA GLN A 416 17.50 -28.17 7.29
C GLN A 416 16.47 -29.27 7.15
N GLU A 417 16.75 -30.22 6.26
CA GLU A 417 16.05 -31.50 6.22
C GLU A 417 15.75 -31.86 7.67
N VAL A 418 14.46 -31.89 7.97
CA VAL A 418 14.00 -32.49 9.22
C VAL A 418 14.60 -33.89 9.17
N THR A 419 15.69 -34.05 9.88
CA THR A 419 16.35 -35.35 10.11
C THR A 419 15.23 -36.28 10.51
N ARG A 420 14.86 -37.17 9.60
CA ARG A 420 13.97 -38.28 9.94
C ARG A 420 14.55 -38.89 11.18
N PRO A 421 13.77 -39.05 12.28
CA PRO A 421 14.27 -39.79 13.40
C PRO A 421 14.72 -41.16 12.85
N GLU A 422 15.96 -41.53 13.18
CA GLU A 422 16.45 -42.86 12.84
C GLU A 422 15.43 -43.90 13.29
N PRO A 423 15.12 -44.89 12.44
CA PRO A 423 14.24 -45.97 12.86
C PRO A 423 14.89 -46.66 14.04
N VAL A 424 14.20 -46.64 15.21
CA VAL A 424 14.56 -47.38 16.39
C VAL A 424 14.68 -48.85 15.95
N LYS A 425 15.90 -49.39 15.98
CA LYS A 425 16.11 -50.83 15.76
C LYS A 425 15.37 -51.59 16.83
N PRO A 426 14.48 -52.53 16.49
CA PRO A 426 13.89 -53.42 17.49
C PRO A 426 15.00 -54.29 18.05
N GLY A 427 15.19 -54.24 19.38
CA GLY A 427 16.01 -55.17 20.17
C GLY A 427 15.34 -56.51 20.35
#